data_97aa837201086a2285f3f6f4f7104afb
#
_entry.id   97aa837201086a2285f3f6f4f7104afb
#
_cell.length_a   1.000
_cell.length_b   1.000
_cell.length_c   1.000
_cell.angle_alpha   90.00
_cell.angle_beta   90.00
_cell.angle_gamma   90.00
#
_symmetry.space_group_name_H-M   'P 1'
#
loop_
_entity.id
_entity.type
_entity.pdbx_description
1 polymer ?
#
loop_
_entity_poly.entity_id
_entity_poly.type
_entity_poly.pdbx_seq_one_letter_code
_entity_poly.pdbx_strand_id
1 'polypeptide(L)'
;YRTLTGRDRGMADSSSSEPSLTYRDAGVDIDAGNALVERIKSVSQATLRPEVLTGLGGFGALCAIPPGYAEPILVSGTDGVGTKLRLAMDLGIHDTIGIDLVAMCSNDIAVVGAEPLFFLDYYATGKLNVEVATAVVSGIGKGCELAGAALVGGETAEMPGMYEGEDYDLAGFCIGVVERANIIAVSYTHLRA
;
A
#
# COMPACT_ATOMS: atom_id res chain seq x y z
N TYR A 1 43.54 -46.34 -39.11
CA TYR A 1 44.73 -46.09 -39.93
C TYR A 1 44.75 -44.67 -40.47
N ARG A 2 45.27 -43.77 -39.81
CA ARG A 2 45.98 -42.54 -40.11
C ARG A 2 45.75 -41.54 -39.00
N THR A 3 46.74 -41.41 -38.20
CA THR A 3 46.94 -40.31 -37.25
C THR A 3 46.89 -38.98 -37.97
N LEU A 4 45.96 -38.14 -37.53
CA LEU A 4 45.97 -36.70 -37.83
C LEU A 4 46.15 -35.93 -36.55
N THR A 5 47.32 -35.34 -36.45
CA THR A 5 47.70 -34.41 -35.36
C THR A 5 46.79 -33.22 -35.32
N GLY A 6 46.08 -33.05 -34.20
CA GLY A 6 45.23 -31.92 -33.93
C GLY A 6 46.07 -30.65 -33.66
N ARG A 7 45.71 -29.57 -34.29
CA ARG A 7 46.14 -28.21 -33.94
C ARG A 7 45.39 -27.73 -32.74
N ASP A 8 46.13 -27.48 -31.70
CA ASP A 8 45.69 -26.73 -30.54
C ASP A 8 45.22 -25.36 -30.97
N ARG A 9 43.91 -25.10 -30.96
CA ARG A 9 43.36 -23.73 -31.01
C ARG A 9 43.04 -23.33 -29.59
N GLY A 10 43.91 -22.49 -29.02
CA GLY A 10 43.63 -21.83 -27.78
C GLY A 10 42.30 -21.10 -27.87
N MET A 11 41.29 -21.59 -27.17
CA MET A 11 40.13 -20.79 -26.86
C MET A 11 40.54 -19.70 -25.89
N ALA A 12 40.60 -18.47 -26.38
CA ALA A 12 40.62 -17.30 -25.52
C ALA A 12 39.33 -17.28 -24.71
N ASP A 13 39.47 -17.51 -23.43
CA ASP A 13 38.37 -17.36 -22.43
C ASP A 13 38.11 -15.85 -22.30
N SER A 14 37.18 -15.31 -23.08
CA SER A 14 36.65 -13.99 -22.94
C SER A 14 35.44 -14.06 -21.98
N SER A 15 35.67 -14.37 -20.71
CA SER A 15 34.68 -14.10 -19.68
C SER A 15 34.69 -12.61 -19.37
N SER A 16 34.13 -11.82 -20.29
CA SER A 16 33.60 -10.51 -19.94
C SER A 16 32.38 -10.75 -19.06
N SER A 17 32.58 -10.79 -17.74
CA SER A 17 31.46 -10.70 -16.80
C SER A 17 30.85 -9.33 -17.00
N GLU A 18 29.76 -9.27 -17.78
CA GLU A 18 28.90 -8.09 -17.74
C GLU A 18 28.50 -7.89 -16.27
N PRO A 19 28.61 -6.67 -15.74
CA PRO A 19 28.19 -6.40 -14.38
C PRO A 19 26.72 -6.80 -14.26
N SER A 20 26.38 -7.65 -13.28
CA SER A 20 25.01 -8.06 -13.05
C SER A 20 24.20 -6.81 -12.73
N LEU A 21 23.15 -6.55 -13.49
CA LEU A 21 22.20 -5.47 -13.22
C LEU A 21 21.66 -5.62 -11.81
N THR A 22 21.72 -4.55 -11.03
CA THR A 22 21.17 -4.47 -9.68
C THR A 22 19.79 -3.81 -9.70
N TYR A 23 18.99 -3.97 -8.65
CA TYR A 23 17.72 -3.25 -8.49
C TYR A 23 17.93 -1.74 -8.54
N ARG A 24 19.04 -1.23 -7.98
CA ARG A 24 19.40 0.18 -8.02
C ARG A 24 19.67 0.67 -9.45
N ASP A 25 20.30 -0.15 -10.30
CA ASP A 25 20.51 0.16 -11.72
C ASP A 25 19.18 0.20 -12.49
N ALA A 26 18.18 -0.57 -12.02
CA ALA A 26 16.81 -0.55 -12.53
C ALA A 26 15.96 0.61 -11.95
N GLY A 27 16.51 1.43 -11.05
CA GLY A 27 15.85 2.58 -10.44
C GLY A 27 15.03 2.27 -9.19
N VAL A 28 15.24 1.08 -8.57
CA VAL A 28 14.56 0.67 -7.33
C VAL A 28 15.55 0.69 -6.17
N ASP A 29 15.26 1.47 -5.10
CA ASP A 29 16.12 1.59 -3.92
C ASP A 29 15.55 0.81 -2.72
N ILE A 30 16.01 -0.42 -2.55
CA ILE A 30 15.58 -1.31 -1.44
C ILE A 30 15.89 -0.69 -0.07
N ASP A 31 17.00 0.05 0.07
CA ASP A 31 17.38 0.67 1.33
C ASP A 31 16.41 1.79 1.70
N ALA A 32 15.96 2.57 0.72
CA ALA A 32 14.93 3.59 0.90
C ALA A 32 13.59 2.96 1.33
N GLY A 33 13.19 1.86 0.70
CA GLY A 33 12.00 1.10 1.09
C GLY A 33 12.07 0.61 2.54
N ASN A 34 13.19 0.02 2.94
CA ASN A 34 13.41 -0.42 4.32
C ASN A 34 13.38 0.76 5.32
N ALA A 35 13.98 1.89 4.96
CA ALA A 35 13.97 3.09 5.79
C ALA A 35 12.55 3.64 5.99
N LEU A 36 11.71 3.61 4.94
CA LEU A 36 10.30 3.97 5.05
C LEU A 36 9.56 3.06 6.02
N VAL A 37 9.69 1.73 5.87
CA VAL A 37 9.04 0.75 6.75
C VAL A 37 9.38 1.01 8.21
N GLU A 38 10.65 1.27 8.54
CA GLU A 38 11.04 1.57 9.91
C GLU A 38 10.37 2.85 10.46
N ARG A 39 10.22 3.88 9.63
CA ARG A 39 9.59 5.14 10.03
C ARG A 39 8.09 5.02 10.29
N ILE A 40 7.39 4.21 9.51
CA ILE A 40 5.93 4.07 9.60
C ILE A 40 5.46 3.04 10.62
N LYS A 41 6.36 2.26 11.22
CA LYS A 41 6.00 1.27 12.27
C LYS A 41 5.21 1.88 13.43
N SER A 42 5.65 3.03 13.93
CA SER A 42 4.96 3.72 15.02
C SER A 42 3.58 4.23 14.61
N VAL A 43 3.43 4.65 13.35
CA VAL A 43 2.16 5.11 12.79
C VAL A 43 1.15 3.97 12.78
N SER A 44 1.54 2.80 12.26
CA SER A 44 0.69 1.61 12.26
C SER A 44 0.34 1.17 13.69
N GLN A 45 1.33 1.14 14.59
CA GLN A 45 1.12 0.74 15.99
C GLN A 45 0.09 1.62 16.71
N ALA A 46 0.05 2.91 16.43
CA ALA A 46 -0.92 3.85 17.02
C ALA A 46 -2.37 3.55 16.63
N THR A 47 -2.58 2.88 15.50
CA THR A 47 -3.93 2.55 14.97
C THR A 47 -4.40 1.15 15.34
N LEU A 48 -3.57 0.34 16.03
CA LEU A 48 -3.88 -1.08 16.28
C LEU A 48 -5.18 -1.26 17.07
N ARG A 49 -5.96 -2.23 16.60
CA ARG A 49 -7.18 -2.71 17.26
C ARG A 49 -6.90 -4.06 17.93
N PRO A 50 -7.68 -4.46 18.96
CA PRO A 50 -7.53 -5.76 19.63
C PRO A 50 -7.66 -6.97 18.68
N GLU A 51 -8.39 -6.81 17.59
CA GLU A 51 -8.64 -7.85 16.60
C GLU A 51 -7.45 -8.13 15.68
N VAL A 52 -6.48 -7.20 15.61
CA VAL A 52 -5.29 -7.34 14.76
C VAL A 52 -4.27 -8.24 15.45
N LEU A 53 -3.95 -9.37 14.81
CA LEU A 53 -3.10 -10.41 15.36
C LEU A 53 -1.64 -10.31 14.89
N THR A 54 -1.36 -9.48 13.88
CA THR A 54 -0.03 -9.29 13.29
C THR A 54 0.31 -7.81 13.17
N GLY A 55 1.60 -7.48 13.31
CA GLY A 55 2.11 -6.14 13.00
C GLY A 55 2.59 -6.02 11.56
N LEU A 56 3.13 -4.82 11.19
CA LEU A 56 3.78 -4.58 9.91
C LEU A 56 5.00 -5.50 9.70
N GLY A 57 5.23 -5.91 8.46
CA GLY A 57 6.43 -6.66 8.04
C GLY A 57 6.17 -8.12 7.68
N GLY A 58 4.92 -8.59 7.74
CA GLY A 58 4.49 -9.89 7.20
C GLY A 58 3.97 -9.78 5.77
N PHE A 59 3.81 -10.94 5.09
CA PHE A 59 3.20 -10.99 3.75
C PHE A 59 1.69 -10.71 3.76
N GLY A 60 1.05 -10.82 4.91
CA GLY A 60 -0.37 -10.52 5.07
C GLY A 60 -0.70 -10.19 6.52
N ALA A 61 -1.71 -9.38 6.70
CA ALA A 61 -2.25 -9.06 8.01
C ALA A 61 -3.31 -10.08 8.43
N LEU A 62 -3.29 -10.46 9.69
CA LEU A 62 -4.31 -11.31 10.30
C LEU A 62 -5.18 -10.46 11.21
N CYS A 63 -6.50 -10.48 10.97
CA CYS A 63 -7.47 -9.78 11.77
C CYS A 63 -8.62 -10.72 12.12
N ALA A 64 -8.93 -10.85 13.39
CA ALA A 64 -10.09 -11.59 13.85
C ALA A 64 -11.36 -10.76 13.63
N ILE A 65 -12.49 -11.44 13.46
CA ILE A 65 -13.78 -10.76 13.48
C ILE A 65 -14.09 -10.38 14.95
N PRO A 66 -14.48 -9.12 15.23
CA PRO A 66 -14.84 -8.72 16.59
C PRO A 66 -15.95 -9.59 17.19
N PRO A 67 -15.93 -9.82 18.50
CA PRO A 67 -17.03 -10.51 19.17
C PRO A 67 -18.32 -9.65 19.15
N GLY A 68 -19.46 -10.32 19.28
CA GLY A 68 -20.75 -9.62 19.40
C GLY A 68 -21.62 -9.65 18.13
N TYR A 69 -21.08 -10.17 17.03
CA TYR A 69 -21.84 -10.42 15.79
C TYR A 69 -22.39 -11.85 15.80
N ALA A 70 -23.66 -11.99 15.48
CA ALA A 70 -24.29 -13.31 15.33
C ALA A 70 -24.09 -13.85 13.90
N GLU A 71 -24.22 -13.00 12.90
CA GLU A 71 -23.99 -13.29 11.48
C GLU A 71 -23.14 -12.17 10.85
N PRO A 72 -21.83 -12.14 11.13
CA PRO A 72 -20.94 -11.10 10.62
C PRO A 72 -20.79 -11.17 9.11
N ILE A 73 -20.94 -10.04 8.44
CA ILE A 73 -20.70 -9.87 7.01
C ILE A 73 -19.52 -8.92 6.86
N LEU A 74 -18.48 -9.36 6.13
CA LEU A 74 -17.36 -8.49 5.76
C LEU A 74 -17.77 -7.60 4.59
N VAL A 75 -17.39 -6.33 4.70
CA VAL A 75 -17.57 -5.32 3.65
C VAL A 75 -16.21 -4.80 3.27
N SER A 76 -15.95 -4.68 1.97
CA SER A 76 -14.70 -4.14 1.47
C SER A 76 -14.97 -3.03 0.47
N GLY A 77 -14.22 -1.95 0.57
CA GLY A 77 -14.21 -0.83 -0.36
C GLY A 77 -12.78 -0.46 -0.75
N THR A 78 -12.62 0.05 -1.96
CA THR A 78 -11.34 0.56 -2.45
C THR A 78 -11.59 1.86 -3.20
N ASP A 79 -10.67 2.81 -3.03
CA ASP A 79 -10.70 4.08 -3.77
C ASP A 79 -9.27 4.57 -4.02
N GLY A 80 -9.10 5.40 -5.05
CA GLY A 80 -7.88 6.13 -5.35
C GLY A 80 -8.10 7.62 -5.16
N VAL A 81 -7.09 8.34 -4.68
CA VAL A 81 -7.20 9.79 -4.47
C VAL A 81 -7.45 10.54 -5.79
N GLY A 82 -6.83 10.07 -6.87
CA GLY A 82 -7.00 10.67 -8.20
C GLY A 82 -6.33 12.04 -8.33
N THR A 83 -6.93 12.93 -9.10
CA THR A 83 -6.30 14.22 -9.50
C THR A 83 -6.03 15.19 -8.36
N LYS A 84 -6.61 14.99 -7.17
CA LYS A 84 -6.27 15.78 -5.96
C LYS A 84 -4.80 15.61 -5.56
N LEU A 85 -4.17 14.49 -5.92
CA LEU A 85 -2.74 14.26 -5.71
C LEU A 85 -1.88 15.35 -6.37
N ARG A 86 -2.26 15.81 -7.56
CA ARG A 86 -1.54 16.88 -8.24
C ARG A 86 -1.46 18.14 -7.39
N LEU A 87 -2.55 18.47 -6.70
CA LEU A 87 -2.57 19.62 -5.81
C LEU A 87 -1.64 19.44 -4.61
N ALA A 88 -1.61 18.24 -4.01
CA ALA A 88 -0.70 17.93 -2.91
C ALA A 88 0.78 18.04 -3.35
N MET A 89 1.11 17.52 -4.53
CA MET A 89 2.45 17.61 -5.11
C MET A 89 2.86 19.03 -5.44
N ASP A 90 1.98 19.81 -6.10
CA ASP A 90 2.27 21.20 -6.48
C ASP A 90 2.44 22.13 -5.27
N LEU A 91 1.75 21.86 -4.16
CA LEU A 91 1.85 22.64 -2.93
C LEU A 91 2.91 22.10 -1.96
N GLY A 92 3.44 20.90 -2.18
CA GLY A 92 4.34 20.22 -1.25
C GLY A 92 3.70 19.89 0.10
N ILE A 93 2.37 19.65 0.13
CA ILE A 93 1.61 19.31 1.34
C ILE A 93 1.12 17.87 1.22
N HIS A 94 1.76 16.97 1.95
CA HIS A 94 1.57 15.53 1.80
C HIS A 94 0.93 14.85 3.02
N ASP A 95 0.90 15.49 4.16
CA ASP A 95 0.45 14.94 5.45
C ASP A 95 -1.09 14.88 5.61
N THR A 96 -1.84 15.55 4.74
CA THR A 96 -3.31 15.58 4.80
C THR A 96 -3.98 14.67 3.76
N ILE A 97 -3.30 14.36 2.65
CA ILE A 97 -3.89 13.59 1.56
C ILE A 97 -4.21 12.14 1.97
N GLY A 98 -3.45 11.58 2.92
CA GLY A 98 -3.73 10.27 3.49
C GLY A 98 -5.02 10.22 4.31
N ILE A 99 -5.38 11.31 4.99
CA ILE A 99 -6.66 11.43 5.71
C ILE A 99 -7.83 11.38 4.71
N ASP A 100 -7.69 12.09 3.60
CA ASP A 100 -8.68 12.11 2.53
C ASP A 100 -8.88 10.71 1.91
N LEU A 101 -7.79 9.98 1.63
CA LEU A 101 -7.84 8.61 1.15
C LEU A 101 -8.63 7.69 2.08
N VAL A 102 -8.30 7.71 3.38
CA VAL A 102 -9.00 6.87 4.36
C VAL A 102 -10.47 7.23 4.46
N ALA A 103 -10.78 8.54 4.43
CA ALA A 103 -12.17 9.01 4.47
C ALA A 103 -12.98 8.49 3.27
N MET A 104 -12.42 8.53 2.06
CA MET A 104 -13.10 8.02 0.86
C MET A 104 -13.43 6.53 1.01
N CYS A 105 -12.43 5.70 1.32
CA CYS A 105 -12.62 4.25 1.47
C CYS A 105 -13.52 3.88 2.65
N SER A 106 -13.40 4.56 3.80
CA SER A 106 -14.21 4.26 4.98
C SER A 106 -15.66 4.69 4.83
N ASN A 107 -15.94 5.78 4.11
CA ASN A 107 -17.29 6.20 3.80
C ASN A 107 -18.03 5.17 2.94
N ASP A 108 -17.36 4.53 1.98
CA ASP A 108 -17.95 3.51 1.12
C ASP A 108 -18.45 2.29 1.90
N ILE A 109 -17.75 1.91 2.96
CA ILE A 109 -18.21 0.82 3.82
C ILE A 109 -19.19 1.28 4.89
N ALA A 110 -19.07 2.52 5.38
CA ALA A 110 -19.97 3.08 6.38
C ALA A 110 -21.40 3.27 5.84
N VAL A 111 -21.56 3.64 4.56
CA VAL A 111 -22.88 3.83 3.95
C VAL A 111 -23.71 2.55 3.83
N VAL A 112 -23.08 1.39 3.90
CA VAL A 112 -23.77 0.10 3.98
C VAL A 112 -23.96 -0.43 5.41
N GLY A 113 -23.60 0.38 6.41
CA GLY A 113 -23.77 0.08 7.84
C GLY A 113 -22.59 -0.65 8.47
N ALA A 114 -21.45 -0.77 7.79
CA ALA A 114 -20.29 -1.48 8.32
C ALA A 114 -19.42 -0.58 9.22
N GLU A 115 -18.89 -1.20 10.27
CA GLU A 115 -17.81 -0.65 11.09
C GLU A 115 -16.47 -0.92 10.41
N PRO A 116 -15.59 0.10 10.20
CA PRO A 116 -14.24 -0.13 9.72
C PRO A 116 -13.41 -0.99 10.68
N LEU A 117 -12.69 -1.99 10.16
CA LEU A 117 -11.80 -2.83 10.95
C LEU A 117 -10.34 -2.54 10.66
N PHE A 118 -9.95 -2.62 9.39
CA PHE A 118 -8.57 -2.38 9.00
C PHE A 118 -8.46 -1.78 7.61
N PHE A 119 -7.30 -1.21 7.36
CA PHE A 119 -6.96 -0.47 6.17
C PHE A 119 -5.61 -0.94 5.60
N LEU A 120 -5.50 -0.94 4.28
CA LEU A 120 -4.28 -1.17 3.51
C LEU A 120 -4.15 -0.04 2.50
N ASP A 121 -2.92 0.41 2.27
CA ASP A 121 -2.61 1.41 1.24
C ASP A 121 -1.78 0.84 0.09
N TYR A 122 -1.83 1.52 -1.04
CA TYR A 122 -0.94 1.30 -2.17
C TYR A 122 -0.36 2.65 -2.59
N TYR A 123 0.93 2.81 -2.37
CA TYR A 123 1.71 3.98 -2.76
C TYR A 123 2.63 3.61 -3.92
N ALA A 124 2.43 4.21 -5.10
CA ALA A 124 3.23 3.97 -6.28
C ALA A 124 3.90 5.27 -6.74
N THR A 125 5.19 5.21 -7.07
CA THR A 125 5.97 6.39 -7.46
C THR A 125 7.02 6.04 -8.51
N GLY A 126 7.52 7.02 -9.25
CA GLY A 126 8.64 6.82 -10.15
C GLY A 126 9.96 6.65 -9.41
N LYS A 127 10.15 7.43 -8.32
CA LYS A 127 11.30 7.36 -7.43
C LYS A 127 10.86 7.65 -5.99
N LEU A 128 11.20 6.76 -5.08
CA LEU A 128 10.80 6.90 -3.68
C LEU A 128 11.51 8.06 -2.99
N ASN A 129 10.74 9.06 -2.57
CA ASN A 129 11.14 10.05 -1.59
C ASN A 129 10.61 9.64 -0.21
N VAL A 130 11.50 9.21 0.67
CA VAL A 130 11.15 8.65 1.98
C VAL A 130 10.44 9.68 2.86
N GLU A 131 10.79 10.97 2.78
CA GLU A 131 10.15 12.03 3.57
C GLU A 131 8.70 12.25 3.12
N VAL A 132 8.47 12.33 1.81
CA VAL A 132 7.13 12.48 1.22
C VAL A 132 6.26 11.27 1.56
N ALA A 133 6.76 10.06 1.32
CA ALA A 133 6.03 8.84 1.62
C ALA A 133 5.71 8.71 3.12
N THR A 134 6.65 9.08 4.00
CA THR A 134 6.40 9.11 5.46
C THR A 134 5.28 10.08 5.82
N ALA A 135 5.25 11.28 5.23
CA ALA A 135 4.20 12.26 5.47
C ALA A 135 2.83 11.72 4.99
N VAL A 136 2.76 11.13 3.79
CA VAL A 136 1.53 10.52 3.26
C VAL A 136 1.02 9.42 4.19
N VAL A 137 1.88 8.47 4.58
CA VAL A 137 1.47 7.35 5.46
C VAL A 137 1.11 7.84 6.85
N SER A 138 1.76 8.90 7.36
CA SER A 138 1.34 9.54 8.62
C SER A 138 -0.08 10.10 8.53
N GLY A 139 -0.43 10.70 7.40
CA GLY A 139 -1.79 11.12 7.11
C GLY A 139 -2.79 9.96 7.05
N ILE A 140 -2.39 8.83 6.42
CA ILE A 140 -3.19 7.59 6.41
C ILE A 140 -3.42 7.08 7.84
N GLY A 141 -2.37 7.00 8.65
CA GLY A 141 -2.50 6.61 10.07
C GLY A 141 -3.46 7.51 10.84
N LYS A 142 -3.37 8.82 10.62
CA LYS A 142 -4.30 9.78 11.23
C LYS A 142 -5.75 9.56 10.76
N GLY A 143 -5.95 9.30 9.47
CA GLY A 143 -7.26 8.93 8.92
C GLY A 143 -7.80 7.64 9.55
N CYS A 144 -6.95 6.62 9.71
CA CYS A 144 -7.29 5.35 10.35
C CYS A 144 -7.70 5.54 11.83
N GLU A 145 -6.98 6.37 12.61
CA GLU A 145 -7.38 6.73 13.96
C GLU A 145 -8.78 7.35 13.99
N LEU A 146 -9.07 8.29 13.08
CA LEU A 146 -10.36 8.96 13.00
C LEU A 146 -11.49 8.02 12.58
N ALA A 147 -11.21 7.08 11.68
CA ALA A 147 -12.17 6.08 11.21
C ALA A 147 -12.34 4.89 12.18
N GLY A 148 -11.46 4.75 13.17
CA GLY A 148 -11.43 3.58 14.05
C GLY A 148 -10.93 2.30 13.38
N ALA A 149 -10.18 2.42 12.28
CA ALA A 149 -9.57 1.30 11.55
C ALA A 149 -8.09 1.13 11.92
N ALA A 150 -7.57 -0.09 11.86
CA ALA A 150 -6.15 -0.35 12.01
C ALA A 150 -5.43 -0.27 10.66
N LEU A 151 -4.35 0.51 10.55
CA LEU A 151 -3.43 0.43 9.41
C LEU A 151 -2.56 -0.81 9.56
N VAL A 152 -2.86 -1.86 8.83
CA VAL A 152 -2.25 -3.19 9.04
C VAL A 152 -1.20 -3.54 8.00
N GLY A 153 -1.07 -2.78 6.94
CA GLY A 153 -0.11 -3.01 5.87
C GLY A 153 -0.39 -2.14 4.66
N GLY A 154 0.32 -2.42 3.61
CA GLY A 154 0.23 -1.74 2.32
C GLY A 154 1.35 -2.16 1.40
N GLU A 155 1.48 -1.49 0.28
CA GLU A 155 2.52 -1.70 -0.71
C GLU A 155 3.14 -0.36 -1.10
N THR A 156 4.47 -0.31 -1.16
CA THR A 156 5.20 0.81 -1.74
C THR A 156 5.92 0.33 -2.98
N ALA A 157 5.53 0.82 -4.15
CA ALA A 157 6.06 0.41 -5.43
C ALA A 157 6.86 1.53 -6.10
N GLU A 158 8.14 1.29 -6.37
CA GLU A 158 8.92 2.14 -7.28
C GLU A 158 8.74 1.61 -8.71
N MET A 159 8.21 2.44 -9.58
CA MET A 159 7.92 2.11 -10.98
C MET A 159 8.53 3.18 -11.91
N PRO A 160 9.87 3.17 -12.10
CA PRO A 160 10.56 4.10 -12.98
C PRO A 160 10.00 4.02 -14.41
N GLY A 161 9.70 5.19 -14.98
CA GLY A 161 9.11 5.28 -16.32
C GLY A 161 7.58 5.14 -16.39
N MET A 162 6.92 4.71 -15.31
CA MET A 162 5.45 4.77 -15.16
C MET A 162 5.02 6.10 -14.58
N TYR A 163 5.76 6.59 -13.58
CA TYR A 163 5.56 7.91 -12.97
C TYR A 163 6.79 8.78 -13.22
N GLU A 164 6.58 10.08 -13.36
CA GLU A 164 7.65 11.03 -13.61
C GLU A 164 8.30 11.48 -12.28
N GLY A 165 9.60 11.22 -12.15
CA GLY A 165 10.37 11.63 -10.97
C GLY A 165 9.78 11.11 -9.66
N GLU A 166 9.43 12.03 -8.77
CA GLU A 166 8.83 11.75 -7.46
C GLU A 166 7.30 11.82 -7.46
N ASP A 167 6.65 12.01 -8.62
CA ASP A 167 5.19 11.93 -8.72
C ASP A 167 4.71 10.56 -8.20
N TYR A 168 3.58 10.56 -7.53
CA TYR A 168 3.05 9.34 -6.92
C TYR A 168 1.55 9.19 -7.13
N ASP A 169 1.09 7.95 -7.08
CA ASP A 169 -0.32 7.58 -7.01
C ASP A 169 -0.61 6.93 -5.65
N LEU A 170 -1.84 7.06 -5.20
CA LEU A 170 -2.26 6.63 -3.88
C LEU A 170 -3.66 6.02 -3.92
N ALA A 171 -3.76 4.77 -3.53
CA ALA A 171 -5.02 4.05 -3.39
C ALA A 171 -5.12 3.40 -2.01
N GLY A 172 -6.34 3.11 -1.58
CA GLY A 172 -6.61 2.49 -0.30
C GLY A 172 -7.67 1.41 -0.38
N PHE A 173 -7.63 0.52 0.61
CA PHE A 173 -8.54 -0.61 0.76
C PHE A 173 -9.00 -0.64 2.21
N CYS A 174 -10.29 -0.44 2.44
CA CYS A 174 -10.89 -0.52 3.77
C CYS A 174 -11.74 -1.77 3.88
N ILE A 175 -11.55 -2.51 4.93
CA ILE A 175 -12.36 -3.67 5.27
C ILE A 175 -13.08 -3.40 6.57
N GLY A 176 -14.39 -3.68 6.58
CA GLY A 176 -15.24 -3.53 7.75
C GLY A 176 -16.13 -4.73 7.96
N VAL A 177 -16.92 -4.68 9.01
CA VAL A 177 -17.88 -5.71 9.37
C VAL A 177 -19.24 -5.10 9.70
N VAL A 178 -20.30 -5.81 9.36
CA VAL A 178 -21.67 -5.44 9.70
C VAL A 178 -22.44 -6.69 10.09
N GLU A 179 -23.32 -6.58 11.09
CA GLU A 179 -24.30 -7.64 11.35
C GLU A 179 -25.27 -7.77 10.15
N ARG A 180 -25.53 -8.99 9.67
CA ARG A 180 -26.40 -9.22 8.50
C ARG A 180 -27.72 -8.46 8.57
N ALA A 181 -28.35 -8.43 9.75
CA ALA A 181 -29.63 -7.76 9.95
C ALA A 181 -29.54 -6.23 9.89
N ASN A 182 -28.33 -5.67 10.01
CA ASN A 182 -28.08 -4.22 10.05
C ASN A 182 -27.57 -3.67 8.72
N ILE A 183 -27.47 -4.49 7.68
CA ILE A 183 -27.02 -4.03 6.35
C ILE A 183 -27.98 -2.96 5.83
N ILE A 184 -27.43 -1.79 5.52
CA ILE A 184 -28.16 -0.70 4.86
C ILE A 184 -28.15 -0.98 3.36
N ALA A 185 -29.26 -1.44 2.81
CA ALA A 185 -29.37 -1.73 1.39
C ALA A 185 -29.37 -0.43 0.56
N VAL A 186 -28.73 -0.47 -0.61
CA VAL A 186 -28.70 0.64 -1.57
C VAL A 186 -30.09 1.17 -1.94
N SER A 187 -31.12 0.32 -1.86
CA SER A 187 -32.52 0.71 -2.06
C SER A 187 -33.02 1.77 -1.07
N TYR A 188 -32.38 1.91 0.10
CA TYR A 188 -32.70 2.99 1.06
C TYR A 188 -32.00 4.31 0.75
N THR A 189 -30.97 4.31 -0.11
CA THR A 189 -30.23 5.52 -0.49
C THR A 189 -30.89 6.28 -1.64
N HIS A 190 -31.98 5.78 -2.23
CA HIS A 190 -32.74 6.44 -3.29
C HIS A 190 -33.72 7.51 -2.79
N LEU A 191 -33.57 8.00 -1.56
CA LEU A 191 -34.25 9.21 -1.07
C LEU A 191 -33.57 10.50 -1.55
N ARG A 192 -32.69 10.43 -2.56
CA ARG A 192 -32.19 11.58 -3.30
C ARG A 192 -32.98 11.75 -4.60
N ALA A 193 -34.14 12.35 -4.48
CA ALA A 193 -34.77 13.06 -5.58
C ALA A 193 -34.77 14.53 -5.24
#